data_22aa3a91154d584a643f3f3c59fef5cb
#
_entry.id   22aa3a91154d584a643f3f3c59fef5cb
#
_cell.length_a   1.000
_cell.length_b   1.000
_cell.length_c   1.000
_cell.angle_alpha   90.00
_cell.angle_beta   90.00
_cell.angle_gamma   90.00
#
_symmetry.space_group_name_H-M   'P 1'
#
loop_
_entity.id
_entity.type
_entity.pdbx_description
1 polymer ?
#
loop_
_entity_poly.entity_id
_entity_poly.type
_entity_poly.pdbx_seq_one_letter_code
_entity_poly.pdbx_strand_id
1 'polypeptide(L)'
;MLAEAIWALHTSDLSEVTGPVQYVLDGGALIQRIPWTRGSTYMDTCKRYGEYVTKHYREAVVMFDGHEGTSTKDMTHLRRAGGRTGATVTIDEYLPVAMQKDEFLANNTNKQQFINMLSGHLQTQNCQTHHAPGDADLLIVHKAVESATTTNTVVIGDDTDLLILLIYHADLKSHNLI
;
A
#
# COMPACT_ATOMS: atom_id res chain seq x y z
N MET A 1 -10.02 8.93 -19.66
CA MET A 1 -10.74 10.22 -19.77
C MET A 1 -11.27 10.74 -18.45
N LEU A 2 -12.09 10.02 -17.66
CA LEU A 2 -12.58 10.55 -16.36
C LEU A 2 -11.45 10.61 -15.30
N ALA A 3 -10.62 9.59 -15.22
CA ALA A 3 -9.47 9.54 -14.31
C ALA A 3 -8.44 10.66 -14.62
N GLU A 4 -8.13 10.91 -15.89
CA GLU A 4 -7.20 11.97 -16.29
C GLU A 4 -7.74 13.37 -15.98
N ALA A 5 -9.07 13.58 -16.07
CA ALA A 5 -9.68 14.85 -15.69
C ALA A 5 -9.63 15.11 -14.17
N ILE A 6 -9.77 14.06 -13.36
CA ILE A 6 -9.66 14.14 -11.89
C ILE A 6 -8.21 14.38 -11.48
N TRP A 7 -7.23 13.73 -12.14
CA TRP A 7 -5.80 13.99 -11.93
C TRP A 7 -5.40 15.42 -12.28
N ALA A 8 -5.95 15.99 -13.34
CA ALA A 8 -5.66 17.38 -13.76
C ALA A 8 -6.20 18.43 -12.78
N LEU A 9 -7.22 18.10 -12.02
CA LEU A 9 -7.79 19.00 -10.99
C LEU A 9 -6.97 19.04 -9.69
N HIS A 10 -6.18 17.99 -9.39
CA HIS A 10 -5.49 17.85 -8.10
C HIS A 10 -3.99 18.17 -8.10
N THR A 11 -3.34 18.27 -9.25
CA THR A 11 -1.88 18.56 -9.31
C THR A 11 -1.51 20.01 -9.00
N SER A 12 -2.49 20.92 -8.93
CA SER A 12 -2.25 22.34 -8.64
C SER A 12 -2.21 22.67 -7.14
N ASP A 13 -2.83 21.89 -6.28
CA ASP A 13 -3.10 22.31 -4.89
C ASP A 13 -2.16 21.75 -3.82
N LEU A 14 -1.34 20.75 -4.12
CA LEU A 14 -0.36 20.19 -3.16
C LEU A 14 0.72 21.21 -2.74
N SER A 15 0.92 22.27 -3.51
CA SER A 15 1.86 23.36 -3.18
C SER A 15 1.37 24.31 -2.08
N GLU A 16 0.09 24.29 -1.73
CA GLU A 16 -0.52 25.15 -0.72
C GLU A 16 -0.72 24.49 0.65
N VAL A 17 -0.41 23.18 0.79
CA VAL A 17 -0.56 22.49 2.07
C VAL A 17 0.51 22.97 3.04
N THR A 18 0.11 23.88 3.93
CA THR A 18 0.97 24.41 5.00
C THR A 18 0.75 23.60 6.29
N GLY A 19 1.83 23.18 6.94
CA GLY A 19 1.77 22.48 8.23
C GLY A 19 2.12 20.98 8.12
N PRO A 20 1.96 20.23 9.22
CA PRO A 20 2.23 18.80 9.24
C PRO A 20 1.25 18.04 8.34
N VAL A 21 1.74 17.01 7.65
CA VAL A 21 0.94 16.15 6.77
C VAL A 21 1.05 14.72 7.26
N GLN A 22 -0.09 14.06 7.44
CA GLN A 22 -0.18 12.62 7.66
C GLN A 22 -0.40 11.93 6.32
N TYR A 23 0.43 10.94 6.02
CA TYR A 23 0.27 10.10 4.83
C TYR A 23 -0.38 8.76 5.22
N VAL A 24 -1.40 8.36 4.48
CA VAL A 24 -2.06 7.05 4.58
C VAL A 24 -1.87 6.33 3.26
N LEU A 25 -1.17 5.19 3.28
CA LEU A 25 -0.77 4.46 2.09
C LEU A 25 -1.53 3.14 1.97
N ASP A 26 -1.99 2.86 0.76
CA ASP A 26 -2.38 1.52 0.36
C ASP A 26 -1.12 0.64 0.24
N GLY A 27 -1.03 -0.39 1.08
CA GLY A 27 0.08 -1.34 1.12
C GLY A 27 0.16 -2.21 -0.14
N GLY A 28 -0.97 -2.48 -0.77
CA GLY A 28 -1.03 -3.20 -2.05
C GLY A 28 -0.38 -2.38 -3.17
N ALA A 29 -0.77 -1.12 -3.33
CA ALA A 29 -0.17 -0.18 -4.26
C ALA A 29 1.33 0.03 -3.96
N LEU A 30 1.70 0.18 -2.68
CA LEU A 30 3.09 0.30 -2.26
C LEU A 30 3.93 -0.90 -2.70
N ILE A 31 3.45 -2.12 -2.46
CA ILE A 31 4.16 -3.34 -2.87
C ILE A 31 4.39 -3.36 -4.38
N GLN A 32 3.45 -2.92 -5.19
CA GLN A 32 3.59 -2.91 -6.64
C GLN A 32 4.61 -1.88 -7.15
N ARG A 33 4.81 -0.79 -6.45
CA ARG A 33 5.61 0.35 -6.91
C ARG A 33 7.11 0.09 -7.04
N ILE A 34 7.69 -0.74 -6.17
CA ILE A 34 9.14 -0.95 -6.14
C ILE A 34 9.52 -2.27 -6.84
N PRO A 35 10.41 -2.22 -7.85
CA PRO A 35 10.89 -3.44 -8.50
C PRO A 35 11.80 -4.24 -7.56
N TRP A 36 11.69 -5.57 -7.61
CA TRP A 36 12.57 -6.46 -6.88
C TRP A 36 13.83 -6.79 -7.68
N THR A 37 14.97 -6.82 -7.00
CA THR A 37 16.24 -7.15 -7.63
C THR A 37 16.55 -8.63 -7.36
N ARG A 38 16.70 -9.42 -8.42
CA ARG A 38 17.08 -10.83 -8.30
C ARG A 38 18.45 -10.95 -7.60
N GLY A 39 18.55 -11.84 -6.63
CA GLY A 39 19.75 -12.06 -5.85
C GLY A 39 19.95 -11.13 -4.64
N SER A 40 19.15 -10.06 -4.49
CA SER A 40 19.05 -9.36 -3.21
C SER A 40 18.27 -10.22 -2.21
N THR A 41 18.47 -10.01 -0.92
CA THR A 41 17.68 -10.71 0.09
C THR A 41 16.26 -10.11 0.22
N TYR A 42 15.33 -10.87 0.82
CA TYR A 42 14.01 -10.32 1.13
C TYR A 42 14.11 -9.14 2.10
N MET A 43 15.05 -9.17 3.07
CA MET A 43 15.29 -8.05 3.96
C MET A 43 15.85 -6.82 3.22
N ASP A 44 16.77 -6.98 2.27
CA ASP A 44 17.25 -5.85 1.45
C ASP A 44 16.11 -5.25 0.62
N THR A 45 15.19 -6.08 0.18
CA THR A 45 13.96 -5.62 -0.49
C THR A 45 13.11 -4.80 0.48
N CYS A 46 12.85 -5.27 1.71
CA CYS A 46 12.13 -4.51 2.75
C CYS A 46 12.81 -3.18 3.08
N LYS A 47 14.15 -3.14 3.18
CA LYS A 47 14.90 -1.90 3.41
C LYS A 47 14.66 -0.87 2.31
N ARG A 48 14.63 -1.29 1.04
CA ARG A 48 14.31 -0.39 -0.09
C ARG A 48 12.91 0.19 -0.01
N TYR A 49 11.92 -0.59 0.46
CA TYR A 49 10.58 -0.07 0.74
C TYR A 49 10.60 0.93 1.90
N GLY A 50 11.30 0.63 2.99
CA GLY A 50 11.46 1.53 4.12
C GLY A 50 12.09 2.87 3.73
N GLU A 51 13.20 2.82 2.98
CA GLU A 51 13.87 4.01 2.43
C GLU A 51 12.95 4.82 1.52
N TYR A 52 12.18 4.14 0.66
CA TYR A 52 11.22 4.80 -0.21
C TYR A 52 10.12 5.51 0.59
N VAL A 53 9.51 4.82 1.56
CA VAL A 53 8.44 5.38 2.39
C VAL A 53 8.95 6.56 3.22
N THR A 54 10.05 6.39 3.94
CA THR A 54 10.60 7.46 4.80
C THR A 54 11.05 8.68 4.01
N LYS A 55 11.62 8.48 2.82
CA LYS A 55 12.05 9.57 1.95
C LYS A 55 10.87 10.40 1.41
N HIS A 56 9.76 9.76 1.04
CA HIS A 56 8.65 10.43 0.34
C HIS A 56 7.50 10.79 1.28
N TYR A 57 7.26 9.99 2.31
CA TYR A 57 6.07 10.07 3.16
C TYR A 57 6.39 10.15 4.67
N ARG A 58 7.67 10.15 5.04
CA ARG A 58 8.12 10.24 6.43
C ARG A 58 7.49 9.14 7.32
N GLU A 59 6.83 9.53 8.41
CA GLU A 59 6.11 8.65 9.35
C GLU A 59 4.69 8.35 8.83
N ALA A 60 4.60 7.47 7.85
CA ALA A 60 3.33 7.12 7.20
C ALA A 60 2.54 6.07 7.98
N VAL A 61 1.23 6.02 7.73
CA VAL A 61 0.37 4.89 8.07
C VAL A 61 0.21 4.02 6.83
N VAL A 62 0.58 2.75 6.89
CA VAL A 62 0.48 1.80 5.78
C VAL A 62 -0.55 0.73 6.11
N MET A 63 -1.55 0.58 5.24
CA MET A 63 -2.62 -0.38 5.38
C MET A 63 -2.43 -1.52 4.40
N PHE A 64 -2.37 -2.76 4.89
CA PHE A 64 -2.26 -3.96 4.06
C PHE A 64 -3.57 -4.73 4.05
N ASP A 65 -3.92 -5.29 2.89
CA ASP A 65 -5.00 -6.27 2.79
C ASP A 65 -4.69 -7.48 3.66
N GLY A 66 -5.70 -7.99 4.36
CA GLY A 66 -5.63 -9.27 5.04
C GLY A 66 -6.07 -10.41 4.13
N HIS A 67 -5.75 -11.62 4.52
CA HIS A 67 -6.18 -12.84 3.85
C HIS A 67 -7.02 -13.70 4.83
N GLU A 68 -8.25 -13.30 5.09
CA GLU A 68 -9.24 -14.20 5.67
C GLU A 68 -10.15 -14.72 4.54
N GLY A 69 -9.77 -15.88 3.97
CA GLY A 69 -10.59 -16.60 2.99
C GLY A 69 -10.18 -16.38 1.51
N THR A 70 -10.70 -17.24 0.64
CA THR A 70 -10.54 -17.13 -0.82
C THR A 70 -11.38 -15.97 -1.35
N SER A 71 -10.76 -14.85 -1.62
CA SER A 71 -11.41 -13.67 -2.19
C SER A 71 -11.56 -13.81 -3.71
N THR A 72 -12.62 -13.24 -4.28
CA THR A 72 -12.77 -13.07 -5.74
C THR A 72 -11.63 -12.25 -6.36
N LYS A 73 -10.94 -11.38 -5.57
CA LYS A 73 -9.72 -10.67 -5.97
C LYS A 73 -8.56 -11.65 -6.25
N ASP A 74 -8.47 -12.78 -5.55
CA ASP A 74 -7.43 -13.80 -5.79
C ASP A 74 -7.51 -14.40 -7.20
N MET A 75 -8.72 -14.58 -7.76
CA MET A 75 -8.94 -15.03 -9.12
C MET A 75 -8.45 -14.01 -10.16
N THR A 76 -8.51 -12.73 -9.87
CA THR A 76 -8.03 -11.67 -10.76
C THR A 76 -6.51 -11.59 -10.74
N HIS A 77 -5.89 -11.72 -9.57
CA HIS A 77 -4.42 -11.80 -9.43
C HIS A 77 -3.87 -13.05 -10.12
N LEU A 78 -4.53 -14.21 -9.98
CA LEU A 78 -4.17 -15.44 -10.66
C LEU A 78 -4.21 -15.29 -12.19
N ARG A 79 -5.22 -14.58 -12.71
CA ARG A 79 -5.33 -14.28 -14.15
C ARG A 79 -4.21 -13.35 -14.64
N ARG A 80 -3.84 -12.31 -13.86
CA ARG A 80 -2.73 -11.39 -14.18
C ARG A 80 -1.38 -12.11 -14.19
N ALA A 81 -1.17 -13.09 -13.33
CA ALA A 81 0.01 -13.95 -13.30
C ALA A 81 0.00 -15.04 -14.40
N GLY A 82 -0.94 -15.00 -15.36
CA GLY A 82 -1.04 -15.99 -16.42
C GLY A 82 -1.36 -17.41 -15.91
N GLY A 83 -2.05 -17.52 -14.77
CA GLY A 83 -2.35 -18.79 -14.13
C GLY A 83 -1.17 -19.50 -13.44
N ARG A 84 0.00 -18.85 -13.34
CA ARG A 84 1.18 -19.37 -12.67
C ARG A 84 1.24 -18.82 -11.24
N THR A 85 1.05 -19.70 -10.27
CA THR A 85 1.39 -19.41 -8.86
C THR A 85 2.77 -19.97 -8.59
N GLY A 86 3.65 -19.15 -8.02
CA GLY A 86 4.95 -19.62 -7.57
C GLY A 86 4.83 -20.69 -6.47
N ALA A 87 5.84 -21.52 -6.35
CA ALA A 87 5.96 -22.46 -5.24
C ALA A 87 5.92 -21.70 -3.91
N THR A 88 5.35 -22.32 -2.88
CA THR A 88 5.42 -21.77 -1.52
C THR A 88 6.88 -21.78 -1.04
N VAL A 89 7.35 -20.63 -0.61
CA VAL A 89 8.70 -20.42 -0.09
C VAL A 89 8.58 -19.95 1.36
N THR A 90 9.34 -20.55 2.25
CA THR A 90 9.51 -20.00 3.61
C THR A 90 10.61 -18.95 3.54
N ILE A 91 10.24 -17.67 3.70
CA ILE A 91 11.21 -16.58 3.63
C ILE A 91 11.80 -16.26 5.00
N ASP A 92 13.07 -15.89 4.98
CA ASP A 92 13.79 -15.28 6.09
C ASP A 92 14.56 -14.03 5.62
N GLU A 93 15.22 -13.37 6.55
CA GLU A 93 15.94 -12.11 6.28
C GLU A 93 17.07 -12.27 5.26
N TYR A 94 17.69 -13.42 5.21
CA TYR A 94 18.90 -13.70 4.43
C TYR A 94 18.62 -14.44 3.12
N LEU A 95 17.39 -14.96 2.94
CA LEU A 95 17.03 -15.70 1.75
C LEU A 95 17.06 -14.80 0.51
N PRO A 96 17.82 -15.17 -0.54
CA PRO A 96 17.84 -14.40 -1.78
C PRO A 96 16.52 -14.50 -2.55
N VAL A 97 16.12 -13.39 -3.16
CA VAL A 97 14.99 -13.34 -4.10
C VAL A 97 15.37 -14.09 -5.37
N ALA A 98 14.84 -15.29 -5.54
CA ALA A 98 15.08 -16.16 -6.69
C ALA A 98 13.93 -16.13 -7.72
N MET A 99 12.71 -15.84 -7.27
CA MET A 99 11.47 -15.86 -8.05
C MET A 99 11.14 -14.47 -8.57
N GLN A 100 10.40 -14.38 -9.68
CA GLN A 100 9.85 -13.12 -10.15
C GLN A 100 8.81 -12.60 -9.15
N LYS A 101 8.77 -11.28 -8.96
CA LYS A 101 7.90 -10.61 -8.00
C LYS A 101 6.43 -11.01 -8.17
N ASP A 102 5.92 -10.95 -9.40
CA ASP A 102 4.50 -11.22 -9.68
C ASP A 102 4.16 -12.69 -9.42
N GLU A 103 5.06 -13.62 -9.77
CA GLU A 103 4.93 -15.05 -9.49
C GLU A 103 4.95 -15.34 -7.99
N PHE A 104 5.83 -14.66 -7.24
CA PHE A 104 5.91 -14.77 -5.79
C PHE A 104 4.66 -14.24 -5.10
N LEU A 105 4.20 -13.05 -5.48
CA LEU A 105 3.05 -12.38 -4.88
C LEU A 105 1.70 -13.02 -5.29
N ALA A 106 1.66 -13.79 -6.38
CA ALA A 106 0.48 -14.57 -6.75
C ALA A 106 0.20 -15.74 -5.79
N ASN A 107 1.20 -16.14 -4.99
CA ASN A 107 1.02 -17.11 -3.91
C ASN A 107 0.70 -16.37 -2.61
N ASN A 108 -0.52 -16.56 -2.08
CA ASN A 108 -1.01 -15.83 -0.91
C ASN A 108 -0.15 -16.06 0.34
N THR A 109 0.38 -17.27 0.53
CA THR A 109 1.28 -17.58 1.66
C THR A 109 2.57 -16.78 1.56
N ASN A 110 3.17 -16.73 0.38
CA ASN A 110 4.38 -15.95 0.13
C ASN A 110 4.12 -14.46 0.32
N LYS A 111 3.02 -13.94 -0.27
CA LYS A 111 2.60 -12.55 -0.13
C LYS A 111 2.45 -12.17 1.34
N GLN A 112 1.76 -12.98 2.13
CA GLN A 112 1.54 -12.70 3.56
C GLN A 112 2.84 -12.71 4.36
N GLN A 113 3.74 -13.67 4.10
CA GLN A 113 5.06 -13.69 4.75
C GLN A 113 5.86 -12.42 4.45
N PHE A 114 5.85 -11.98 3.18
CA PHE A 114 6.53 -10.74 2.79
C PHE A 114 5.90 -9.51 3.43
N ILE A 115 4.57 -9.41 3.46
CA ILE A 115 3.85 -8.33 4.13
C ILE A 115 4.21 -8.26 5.61
N ASN A 116 4.26 -9.39 6.31
CA ASN A 116 4.62 -9.44 7.72
C ASN A 116 6.06 -8.95 7.96
N MET A 117 7.02 -9.36 7.13
CA MET A 117 8.41 -8.91 7.20
C MET A 117 8.53 -7.41 6.90
N LEU A 118 7.87 -6.94 5.85
CA LEU A 118 7.85 -5.54 5.46
C LEU A 118 7.21 -4.66 6.54
N SER A 119 6.07 -5.09 7.08
CA SER A 119 5.37 -4.42 8.18
C SER A 119 6.28 -4.24 9.39
N GLY A 120 6.95 -5.32 9.83
CA GLY A 120 7.92 -5.25 10.93
C GLY A 120 9.06 -4.28 10.64
N HIS A 121 9.59 -4.28 9.42
CA HIS A 121 10.66 -3.33 9.04
C HIS A 121 10.17 -1.87 9.02
N LEU A 122 8.99 -1.60 8.46
CA LEU A 122 8.41 -0.25 8.45
C LEU A 122 8.17 0.30 9.86
N GLN A 123 7.75 -0.56 10.80
CA GLN A 123 7.58 -0.18 12.20
C GLN A 123 8.91 0.26 12.84
N THR A 124 10.04 -0.34 12.47
CA THR A 124 11.36 0.11 12.94
C THR A 124 11.75 1.50 12.39
N GLN A 125 11.06 1.96 11.35
CA GLN A 125 11.24 3.28 10.73
C GLN A 125 10.17 4.30 11.18
N ASN A 126 9.51 4.06 12.33
CA ASN A 126 8.42 4.87 12.89
C ASN A 126 7.15 4.96 12.01
N CYS A 127 6.98 4.08 11.03
CA CYS A 127 5.72 3.96 10.31
C CYS A 127 4.72 3.13 11.12
N GLN A 128 3.45 3.50 11.06
CA GLN A 128 2.37 2.66 11.57
C GLN A 128 1.95 1.68 10.49
N THR A 129 1.74 0.43 10.84
CA THR A 129 1.24 -0.57 9.88
C THR A 129 0.01 -1.27 10.44
N HIS A 130 -0.99 -1.47 9.59
CA HIS A 130 -2.22 -2.17 9.93
C HIS A 130 -2.52 -3.23 8.88
N HIS A 131 -3.13 -4.32 9.33
CA HIS A 131 -3.58 -5.41 8.48
C HIS A 131 -5.10 -5.47 8.59
N ALA A 132 -5.80 -5.25 7.47
CA ALA A 132 -7.24 -5.40 7.43
C ALA A 132 -7.60 -6.90 7.53
N PRO A 133 -8.73 -7.28 8.15
CA PRO A 133 -9.18 -8.67 8.11
C PRO A 133 -9.56 -9.14 6.71
N GLY A 134 -9.85 -8.23 5.78
CA GLY A 134 -10.17 -8.47 4.37
C GLY A 134 -9.60 -7.36 3.50
N ASP A 135 -10.46 -6.69 2.73
CA ASP A 135 -10.12 -5.54 1.89
C ASP A 135 -9.73 -4.33 2.76
N ALA A 136 -8.62 -3.67 2.43
CA ALA A 136 -8.12 -2.53 3.19
C ALA A 136 -8.78 -1.20 2.81
N ASP A 137 -9.48 -1.09 1.67
CA ASP A 137 -9.97 0.18 1.14
C ASP A 137 -10.81 0.97 2.14
N LEU A 138 -11.77 0.32 2.78
CA LEU A 138 -12.63 0.98 3.78
C LEU A 138 -11.83 1.39 5.03
N LEU A 139 -10.84 0.61 5.43
CA LEU A 139 -9.99 0.93 6.57
C LEU A 139 -9.06 2.12 6.26
N ILE A 140 -8.54 2.19 5.04
CA ILE A 140 -7.75 3.33 4.53
C ILE A 140 -8.60 4.59 4.60
N VAL A 141 -9.82 4.53 4.06
CA VAL A 141 -10.76 5.67 4.05
C VAL A 141 -11.10 6.13 5.47
N HIS A 142 -11.46 5.21 6.36
CA HIS A 142 -11.77 5.56 7.75
C HIS A 142 -10.57 6.20 8.44
N LYS A 143 -9.37 5.66 8.25
CA LYS A 143 -8.16 6.23 8.85
C LYS A 143 -7.82 7.60 8.29
N ALA A 144 -8.00 7.80 6.99
CA ALA A 144 -7.78 9.07 6.35
C ALA A 144 -8.76 10.15 6.84
N VAL A 145 -10.05 9.83 6.89
CA VAL A 145 -11.09 10.75 7.38
C VAL A 145 -10.87 11.08 8.87
N GLU A 146 -10.55 10.08 9.70
CA GLU A 146 -10.20 10.29 11.11
C GLU A 146 -9.02 11.25 11.24
N SER A 147 -7.92 11.00 10.53
CA SER A 147 -6.70 11.82 10.59
C SER A 147 -6.97 13.26 10.09
N ALA A 148 -7.80 13.41 9.06
CA ALA A 148 -8.14 14.69 8.46
C ALA A 148 -8.93 15.63 9.40
N THR A 149 -9.46 15.12 10.50
CA THR A 149 -10.10 15.97 11.54
C THR A 149 -9.10 16.85 12.29
N THR A 150 -7.82 16.45 12.33
CA THR A 150 -6.80 17.13 13.14
C THR A 150 -5.56 17.54 12.35
N THR A 151 -5.30 16.90 11.21
CA THR A 151 -4.06 17.09 10.46
C THR A 151 -4.35 16.98 8.97
N ASN A 152 -3.65 17.76 8.14
CA ASN A 152 -3.71 17.57 6.70
C ASN A 152 -3.35 16.12 6.36
N THR A 153 -4.21 15.44 5.65
CA THR A 153 -4.05 14.00 5.36
C THR A 153 -4.04 13.76 3.87
N VAL A 154 -3.03 13.04 3.40
CA VAL A 154 -2.87 12.64 1.99
C VAL A 154 -2.99 11.14 1.90
N VAL A 155 -3.88 10.67 1.01
CA VAL A 155 -4.04 9.24 0.72
C VAL A 155 -3.26 8.89 -0.55
N ILE A 156 -2.48 7.83 -0.47
CA ILE A 156 -1.71 7.30 -1.59
C ILE A 156 -2.21 5.89 -1.92
N GLY A 157 -2.85 5.76 -3.07
CA GLY A 157 -3.35 4.50 -3.61
C GLY A 157 -3.51 4.58 -5.12
N ASP A 158 -3.65 3.45 -5.78
CA ASP A 158 -3.78 3.36 -7.25
C ASP A 158 -5.17 2.83 -7.67
N ASP A 159 -6.08 2.57 -6.73
CA ASP A 159 -7.41 1.98 -7.00
C ASP A 159 -8.50 3.04 -7.16
N THR A 160 -9.30 2.91 -8.20
CA THR A 160 -10.46 3.78 -8.46
C THR A 160 -11.55 3.60 -7.40
N ASP A 161 -11.70 2.38 -6.85
CA ASP A 161 -12.71 2.09 -5.83
C ASP A 161 -12.36 2.83 -4.53
N LEU A 162 -11.08 2.90 -4.17
CA LEU A 162 -10.59 3.71 -3.05
C LEU A 162 -10.94 5.19 -3.22
N LEU A 163 -10.77 5.74 -4.43
CA LEU A 163 -11.14 7.13 -4.72
C LEU A 163 -12.64 7.38 -4.56
N ILE A 164 -13.47 6.46 -5.05
CA ILE A 164 -14.95 6.57 -4.92
C ILE A 164 -15.35 6.54 -3.44
N LEU A 165 -14.76 5.64 -2.66
CA LEU A 165 -15.01 5.55 -1.21
C LEU A 165 -14.57 6.82 -0.47
N LEU A 166 -13.42 7.39 -0.83
CA LEU A 166 -12.96 8.67 -0.27
C LEU A 166 -13.94 9.79 -0.57
N ILE A 167 -14.41 9.93 -1.81
CA ILE A 167 -15.40 10.95 -2.20
C ILE A 167 -16.72 10.78 -1.42
N TYR A 168 -17.13 9.52 -1.21
CA TYR A 168 -18.38 9.24 -0.47
C TYR A 168 -18.30 9.55 1.02
N HIS A 169 -17.15 9.25 1.64
CA HIS A 169 -16.96 9.40 3.09
C HIS A 169 -16.32 10.73 3.50
N ALA A 170 -15.69 11.45 2.57
CA ALA A 170 -15.13 12.75 2.85
C ALA A 170 -16.24 13.76 3.17
N ASP A 171 -16.15 14.41 4.31
CA ASP A 171 -16.98 15.60 4.55
C ASP A 171 -16.43 16.72 3.67
N LEU A 172 -17.26 17.20 2.72
CA LEU A 172 -16.93 18.34 1.84
C LEU A 172 -16.57 19.63 2.59
N LYS A 173 -16.76 19.64 3.90
CA LYS A 173 -16.36 20.74 4.80
C LYS A 173 -14.99 20.51 5.45
N SER A 174 -14.41 19.31 5.38
CA SER A 174 -13.06 19.06 5.89
C SER A 174 -12.04 19.43 4.81
N HIS A 175 -11.41 20.58 4.96
CA HIS A 175 -10.37 21.07 4.03
C HIS A 175 -9.03 20.33 4.16
N ASN A 176 -8.96 19.27 4.92
CA ASN A 176 -7.71 18.60 5.33
C ASN A 176 -7.46 17.25 4.66
N LEU A 177 -8.37 16.73 3.82
CA LEU A 177 -8.21 15.49 3.10
C LEU A 177 -7.82 15.75 1.64
N ILE A 178 -6.71 15.16 1.20
CA ILE A 178 -6.11 15.34 -0.14
C ILE A 178 -5.83 13.97 -0.75
#